data_0de9d4376328fb96c29097b4caf98d77
#
_entry.id   0de9d4376328fb96c29097b4caf98d77
#
_cell.length_a   1.000
_cell.length_b   1.000
_cell.length_c   1.000
_cell.angle_alpha   90.00
_cell.angle_beta   90.00
_cell.angle_gamma   90.00
#
_symmetry.space_group_name_H-M   'P 1'
#
loop_
_entity.id
_entity.type
_entity.pdbx_description
1 polymer ?
#
loop_
_entity_poly.entity_id
_entity_poly.type
_entity_poly.pdbx_seq_one_letter_code
_entity_poly.pdbx_strand_id
1 'polypeptide(L)'
;SKQKNFFYYNLEDDNVLTVVKKVKPQLIISCLRGPFEAQVACHKDLVEYIQDFDCRLMFISSTNVFDAFEHYPSYEFDKTLSESPYGRFKIKIENSLLSLAPSKYVIARLPMVFGTNAPRTREIEAQVASGTPIEVFPNTIVNVTSDRKLSQQIHYIINQKLTGIFHLGSSDLITHFDFIKRIISRRKLKGAVFKQIFTTNQMRYLVALPKENKLPPHLHVSYESILEDLYLP
;
A
#
# COMPACT_ATOMS: atom_id res chain seq x y z
N SER A 1 -14.14 1.17 28.35
CA SER A 1 -12.79 1.13 28.90
C SER A 1 -11.91 2.13 28.16
N LYS A 2 -11.41 3.17 28.86
CA LYS A 2 -10.42 4.10 28.27
C LYS A 2 -9.16 3.28 28.00
N GLN A 3 -8.90 2.95 26.73
CA GLN A 3 -7.62 2.36 26.34
C GLN A 3 -6.53 3.36 26.72
N LYS A 4 -5.61 2.94 27.57
CA LYS A 4 -4.57 3.77 28.22
C LYS A 4 -3.63 4.49 27.25
N ASN A 5 -3.65 4.13 25.94
CA ASN A 5 -2.74 4.60 24.90
C ASN A 5 -3.48 5.09 23.64
N PHE A 6 -4.73 5.51 23.76
CA PHE A 6 -5.49 6.05 22.65
C PHE A 6 -5.54 7.58 22.74
N PHE A 7 -5.18 8.26 21.65
CA PHE A 7 -5.31 9.69 21.46
C PHE A 7 -6.26 9.94 20.30
N TYR A 8 -7.31 10.72 20.52
CA TYR A 8 -8.12 11.23 19.42
C TYR A 8 -7.28 12.21 18.61
N TYR A 9 -7.37 12.11 17.29
CA TYR A 9 -6.70 13.00 16.35
C TYR A 9 -7.56 13.15 15.09
N ASN A 10 -7.94 14.39 14.77
CA ASN A 10 -8.59 14.75 13.52
C ASN A 10 -7.55 15.36 12.57
N LEU A 11 -7.35 14.76 11.41
CA LEU A 11 -6.32 15.15 10.44
C LEU A 11 -6.49 16.60 9.93
N GLU A 12 -7.74 17.11 9.89
CA GLU A 12 -8.06 18.43 9.34
C GLU A 12 -7.99 19.55 10.37
N ASP A 13 -8.21 19.25 11.65
CA ASP A 13 -8.36 20.25 12.71
C ASP A 13 -7.21 20.20 13.73
N ASP A 14 -6.58 19.04 13.93
CA ASP A 14 -5.61 18.86 15.00
C ASP A 14 -4.16 18.93 14.49
N ASN A 15 -3.27 19.41 15.35
CA ASN A 15 -1.83 19.36 15.08
C ASN A 15 -1.24 18.05 15.59
N VAL A 16 -0.69 17.24 14.69
CA VAL A 16 -0.07 15.94 14.99
C VAL A 16 1.10 16.07 15.99
N LEU A 17 1.80 17.20 15.98
CA LEU A 17 2.92 17.45 16.91
C LEU A 17 2.49 17.43 18.38
N THR A 18 1.23 17.81 18.68
CA THR A 18 0.68 17.71 20.03
C THR A 18 0.71 16.28 20.56
N VAL A 19 0.36 15.31 19.70
CA VAL A 19 0.35 13.91 20.07
C VAL A 19 1.77 13.34 20.12
N VAL A 20 2.59 13.54 19.07
CA VAL A 20 3.92 12.92 19.01
C VAL A 20 4.88 13.47 20.05
N LYS A 21 4.82 14.77 20.37
CA LYS A 21 5.64 15.38 21.45
C LYS A 21 5.26 14.84 22.84
N LYS A 22 3.98 14.50 23.04
CA LYS A 22 3.50 13.88 24.29
C LYS A 22 3.92 12.43 24.40
N VAL A 23 3.78 11.65 23.31
CA VAL A 23 4.06 10.21 23.27
C VAL A 23 5.55 9.92 23.20
N LYS A 24 6.32 10.75 22.50
CA LYS A 24 7.76 10.59 22.24
C LYS A 24 8.08 9.21 21.65
N PRO A 25 7.46 8.82 20.52
CA PRO A 25 7.62 7.49 19.95
C PRO A 25 9.01 7.30 19.35
N GLN A 26 9.51 6.07 19.35
CA GLN A 26 10.71 5.67 18.59
C GLN A 26 10.39 5.33 17.13
N LEU A 27 9.13 5.01 16.85
CA LEU A 27 8.63 4.71 15.51
C LEU A 27 7.21 5.23 15.37
N ILE A 28 6.95 5.94 14.29
CA ILE A 28 5.63 6.34 13.84
C ILE A 28 5.26 5.49 12.62
N ILE A 29 4.08 4.87 12.59
CA ILE A 29 3.55 4.20 11.41
C ILE A 29 2.37 5.01 10.91
N SER A 30 2.52 5.61 9.74
CA SER A 30 1.47 6.45 9.16
C SER A 30 0.59 5.65 8.20
N CYS A 31 -0.67 5.44 8.61
CA CYS A 31 -1.75 4.85 7.81
C CYS A 31 -2.91 5.84 7.63
N LEU A 32 -2.61 7.14 7.53
CA LEU A 32 -3.61 8.20 7.46
C LEU A 32 -4.52 8.06 6.22
N ARG A 33 -5.77 8.45 6.41
CA ARG A 33 -6.79 8.61 5.36
C ARG A 33 -7.42 9.98 5.49
N GLY A 34 -7.94 10.53 4.40
CA GLY A 34 -8.57 11.85 4.37
C GLY A 34 -8.08 12.68 3.19
N PRO A 35 -8.34 13.99 3.17
CA PRO A 35 -7.91 14.89 2.10
C PRO A 35 -6.41 14.84 1.88
N PHE A 36 -5.98 14.82 0.62
CA PHE A 36 -4.56 14.66 0.27
C PHE A 36 -3.69 15.80 0.81
N GLU A 37 -4.19 17.02 0.73
CA GLU A 37 -3.45 18.20 1.23
C GLU A 37 -3.26 18.15 2.74
N ALA A 38 -4.28 17.73 3.51
CA ALA A 38 -4.17 17.56 4.95
C ALA A 38 -3.16 16.46 5.31
N GLN A 39 -3.14 15.33 4.54
CA GLN A 39 -2.13 14.30 4.71
C GLN A 39 -0.72 14.81 4.42
N VAL A 40 -0.53 15.62 3.37
CA VAL A 40 0.77 16.22 3.04
C VAL A 40 1.23 17.17 4.15
N ALA A 41 0.35 18.04 4.65
CA ALA A 41 0.66 18.96 5.74
C ALA A 41 1.07 18.20 7.02
N CYS A 42 0.28 17.21 7.42
CA CYS A 42 0.60 16.35 8.57
C CYS A 42 1.95 15.65 8.43
N HIS A 43 2.27 15.11 7.25
CA HIS A 43 3.56 14.45 7.04
C HIS A 43 4.72 15.44 7.02
N LYS A 44 4.52 16.69 6.59
CA LYS A 44 5.55 17.73 6.72
C LYS A 44 5.92 17.94 8.20
N ASP A 45 4.94 18.08 9.08
CA ASP A 45 5.17 18.21 10.52
C ASP A 45 5.87 16.96 11.10
N LEU A 46 5.48 15.75 10.66
CA LEU A 46 6.13 14.51 11.08
C LEU A 46 7.58 14.41 10.60
N VAL A 47 7.87 14.86 9.37
CA VAL A 47 9.23 14.90 8.81
C VAL A 47 10.12 15.84 9.64
N GLU A 48 9.65 17.04 9.94
CA GLU A 48 10.33 17.99 10.82
C GLU A 48 10.59 17.37 12.22
N TYR A 49 9.58 16.72 12.81
CA TYR A 49 9.74 16.06 14.10
C TYR A 49 10.80 14.95 14.10
N ILE A 50 10.76 14.03 13.12
CA ILE A 50 11.74 12.93 13.10
C ILE A 50 13.16 13.38 12.75
N GLN A 51 13.32 14.55 12.11
CA GLN A 51 14.62 15.15 11.85
C GLN A 51 15.33 15.50 13.15
N ASP A 52 14.61 16.10 14.11
CA ASP A 52 15.13 16.61 15.35
C ASP A 52 15.22 15.58 16.49
N PHE A 53 14.40 14.50 16.41
CA PHE A 53 14.29 13.53 17.48
C PHE A 53 14.75 12.12 17.02
N ASP A 54 15.14 11.27 17.99
CA ASP A 54 15.46 9.86 17.72
C ASP A 54 14.18 9.05 17.50
N CYS A 55 13.58 9.31 16.35
CA CYS A 55 12.34 8.69 15.90
C CYS A 55 12.43 8.38 14.40
N ARG A 56 11.78 7.32 13.97
CA ARG A 56 11.64 6.93 12.56
C ARG A 56 10.21 7.03 12.11
N LEU A 57 9.98 7.29 10.82
CA LEU A 57 8.66 7.29 10.22
C LEU A 57 8.54 6.17 9.18
N MET A 58 7.61 5.24 9.40
CA MET A 58 7.17 4.29 8.38
C MET A 58 5.96 4.89 7.65
N PHE A 59 6.15 5.21 6.39
CA PHE A 59 5.11 5.74 5.52
C PHE A 59 4.56 4.65 4.62
N ILE A 60 3.24 4.44 4.70
CA ILE A 60 2.55 3.51 3.80
C ILE A 60 2.25 4.23 2.49
N SER A 61 3.08 3.93 1.50
CA SER A 61 2.98 4.43 0.14
C SER A 61 2.25 3.44 -0.78
N SER A 62 2.36 3.58 -2.09
CA SER A 62 1.63 2.80 -3.09
C SER A 62 2.45 2.59 -4.36
N THR A 63 2.18 1.51 -5.10
CA THR A 63 2.70 1.31 -6.46
C THR A 63 2.22 2.38 -7.45
N ASN A 64 1.16 3.12 -7.13
CA ASN A 64 0.67 4.23 -7.95
C ASN A 64 1.67 5.40 -8.09
N VAL A 65 2.76 5.40 -7.32
CA VAL A 65 3.88 6.35 -7.56
C VAL A 65 4.58 6.12 -8.89
N PHE A 66 4.29 4.99 -9.56
CA PHE A 66 4.84 4.59 -10.85
C PHE A 66 3.79 4.51 -11.97
N ASP A 67 2.56 4.99 -11.77
CA ASP A 67 1.47 4.77 -12.72
C ASP A 67 1.63 5.47 -14.08
N ALA A 68 2.65 6.31 -14.24
CA ALA A 68 3.07 6.87 -15.52
C ALA A 68 4.11 6.00 -16.26
N PHE A 69 4.67 4.95 -15.60
CA PHE A 69 5.64 4.03 -16.20
C PHE A 69 5.00 2.66 -16.40
N GLU A 70 4.48 2.41 -17.60
CA GLU A 70 3.59 1.29 -17.84
C GLU A 70 4.22 0.14 -18.63
N HIS A 71 5.47 0.27 -19.09
CA HIS A 71 6.06 -0.73 -19.99
C HIS A 71 6.79 -1.86 -19.28
N TYR A 72 7.23 -1.64 -18.03
CA TYR A 72 8.02 -2.61 -17.25
C TYR A 72 7.69 -2.50 -15.76
N PRO A 73 7.95 -3.56 -14.97
CA PRO A 73 7.94 -3.47 -13.51
C PRO A 73 8.91 -2.39 -13.01
N SER A 74 8.55 -1.70 -11.93
CA SER A 74 9.39 -0.68 -11.27
C SER A 74 10.09 -1.25 -10.04
N TYR A 75 11.26 -0.68 -9.72
CA TYR A 75 12.10 -1.06 -8.60
C TYR A 75 12.29 0.12 -7.63
N GLU A 76 12.99 -0.11 -6.47
CA GLU A 76 13.03 0.85 -5.36
C GLU A 76 13.55 2.22 -5.76
N PHE A 77 14.62 2.27 -6.58
CA PHE A 77 15.30 3.50 -6.98
C PHE A 77 14.90 4.03 -8.35
N ASP A 78 13.90 3.43 -8.97
CA ASP A 78 13.36 3.99 -10.21
C ASP A 78 12.69 5.33 -9.93
N LYS A 79 12.75 6.22 -10.91
CA LYS A 79 12.11 7.53 -10.83
C LYS A 79 10.61 7.39 -10.64
N THR A 80 10.08 7.98 -9.58
CA THR A 80 8.62 8.05 -9.38
C THR A 80 7.99 9.10 -10.26
N LEU A 81 6.90 8.75 -10.94
CA LEU A 81 6.05 9.65 -11.71
C LEU A 81 4.64 9.08 -11.72
N SER A 82 3.65 9.95 -11.50
CA SER A 82 2.24 9.54 -11.46
C SER A 82 1.36 10.56 -12.17
N GLU A 83 0.40 10.07 -12.94
CA GLU A 83 -0.65 10.86 -13.57
C GLU A 83 -1.85 11.06 -12.65
N SER A 84 -2.03 10.15 -11.67
CA SER A 84 -3.13 10.23 -10.72
C SER A 84 -2.88 11.24 -9.59
N PRO A 85 -3.91 11.97 -9.12
CA PRO A 85 -3.79 12.81 -7.92
C PRO A 85 -3.31 12.01 -6.69
N TYR A 86 -3.75 10.75 -6.59
CA TYR A 86 -3.37 9.84 -5.52
C TYR A 86 -1.87 9.52 -5.53
N GLY A 87 -1.31 9.14 -6.68
CA GLY A 87 0.12 8.87 -6.79
C GLY A 87 0.97 10.14 -6.58
N ARG A 88 0.53 11.28 -7.12
CA ARG A 88 1.24 12.56 -6.94
C ARG A 88 1.37 12.99 -5.49
N PHE A 89 0.30 12.87 -4.67
CA PHE A 89 0.42 13.22 -3.25
C PHE A 89 1.34 12.24 -2.50
N LYS A 90 1.33 10.94 -2.85
CA LYS A 90 2.26 9.96 -2.27
C LYS A 90 3.71 10.31 -2.60
N ILE A 91 4.01 10.66 -3.87
CA ILE A 91 5.34 11.11 -4.31
C ILE A 91 5.78 12.35 -3.51
N LYS A 92 4.90 13.31 -3.28
CA LYS A 92 5.21 14.53 -2.53
C LYS A 92 5.68 14.21 -1.10
N ILE A 93 5.04 13.25 -0.43
CA ILE A 93 5.46 12.80 0.90
C ILE A 93 6.76 12.00 0.83
N GLU A 94 6.89 11.08 -0.13
CA GLU A 94 8.12 10.31 -0.32
C GLU A 94 9.33 11.23 -0.53
N ASN A 95 9.21 12.26 -1.36
CA ASN A 95 10.30 13.22 -1.62
C ASN A 95 10.72 13.96 -0.34
N SER A 96 9.78 14.29 0.55
CA SER A 96 10.11 14.90 1.84
C SER A 96 10.89 13.93 2.75
N LEU A 97 10.56 12.63 2.73
CA LEU A 97 11.29 11.61 3.47
C LEU A 97 12.68 11.33 2.86
N LEU A 98 12.77 11.27 1.54
CA LEU A 98 14.01 11.00 0.81
C LEU A 98 15.07 12.11 0.97
N SER A 99 14.69 13.30 1.41
CA SER A 99 15.62 14.37 1.77
C SER A 99 16.34 14.13 3.11
N LEU A 100 15.87 13.17 3.91
CA LEU A 100 16.46 12.81 5.20
C LEU A 100 17.49 11.68 5.06
N ALA A 101 18.27 11.45 6.13
CA ALA A 101 19.11 10.26 6.22
C ALA A 101 18.26 8.98 6.13
N PRO A 102 18.71 7.94 5.40
CA PRO A 102 17.94 6.68 5.24
C PRO A 102 17.53 6.02 6.56
N SER A 103 18.29 6.25 7.64
CA SER A 103 17.98 5.74 8.99
C SER A 103 16.69 6.31 9.59
N LYS A 104 16.16 7.41 9.05
CA LYS A 104 14.99 8.12 9.59
C LYS A 104 13.65 7.60 9.05
N TYR A 105 13.64 6.83 7.98
CA TYR A 105 12.39 6.45 7.35
C TYR A 105 12.33 4.99 6.85
N VAL A 106 11.11 4.52 6.73
CA VAL A 106 10.72 3.37 5.91
C VAL A 106 9.61 3.83 4.97
N ILE A 107 9.81 3.68 3.67
CA ILE A 107 8.78 3.88 2.66
C ILE A 107 8.31 2.50 2.21
N ALA A 108 7.11 2.10 2.58
CA ALA A 108 6.50 0.84 2.19
C ALA A 108 5.56 1.08 1.00
N ARG A 109 5.99 0.76 -0.23
CA ARG A 109 5.16 0.85 -1.43
C ARG A 109 4.35 -0.43 -1.58
N LEU A 110 3.04 -0.28 -1.45
CA LEU A 110 2.10 -1.39 -1.46
C LEU A 110 1.39 -1.49 -2.81
N PRO A 111 1.23 -2.70 -3.35
CA PRO A 111 0.28 -2.96 -4.42
C PRO A 111 -1.15 -3.00 -3.88
N MET A 112 -2.09 -3.54 -4.64
CA MET A 112 -3.44 -3.78 -4.16
C MET A 112 -3.42 -4.78 -3.00
N VAL A 113 -4.04 -4.38 -1.88
CA VAL A 113 -4.14 -5.21 -0.67
C VAL A 113 -5.51 -5.89 -0.64
N PHE A 114 -5.49 -7.21 -0.45
CA PHE A 114 -6.68 -8.04 -0.27
C PHE A 114 -6.68 -8.69 1.12
N GLY A 115 -7.73 -9.39 1.46
CA GLY A 115 -7.91 -10.08 2.74
C GLY A 115 -9.36 -10.50 2.90
N THR A 116 -9.64 -11.43 3.80
CA THR A 116 -11.01 -11.95 4.01
C THR A 116 -12.02 -10.83 4.25
N ASN A 117 -11.63 -9.81 5.00
CA ASN A 117 -12.47 -8.66 5.37
C ASN A 117 -11.95 -7.32 4.80
N ALA A 118 -10.99 -7.35 3.89
CA ALA A 118 -10.43 -6.14 3.31
C ALA A 118 -11.48 -5.36 2.50
N PRO A 119 -11.41 -4.01 2.45
CA PRO A 119 -12.39 -3.19 1.73
C PRO A 119 -12.60 -3.61 0.28
N ARG A 120 -11.51 -3.94 -0.44
CA ARG A 120 -11.60 -4.39 -1.85
C ARG A 120 -12.36 -5.71 -2.01
N THR A 121 -12.13 -6.66 -1.10
CA THR A 121 -12.83 -7.95 -1.14
C THR A 121 -14.31 -7.76 -0.88
N ARG A 122 -14.67 -6.95 0.13
CA ARG A 122 -16.06 -6.60 0.44
C ARG A 122 -16.75 -5.86 -0.72
N GLU A 123 -16.04 -4.97 -1.40
CA GLU A 123 -16.55 -4.25 -2.57
C GLU A 123 -16.89 -5.22 -3.69
N ILE A 124 -16.01 -6.18 -4.01
CA ILE A 124 -16.26 -7.22 -5.01
C ILE A 124 -17.51 -8.05 -4.62
N GLU A 125 -17.61 -8.46 -3.35
CA GLU A 125 -18.76 -9.23 -2.85
C GLU A 125 -20.06 -8.43 -2.96
N ALA A 126 -20.03 -7.15 -2.60
CA ALA A 126 -21.20 -6.27 -2.70
C ALA A 126 -21.63 -6.04 -4.16
N GLN A 127 -20.68 -5.86 -5.08
CA GLN A 127 -20.98 -5.73 -6.51
C GLN A 127 -21.59 -7.01 -7.07
N VAL A 128 -21.07 -8.19 -6.72
CA VAL A 128 -21.68 -9.46 -7.15
C VAL A 128 -23.09 -9.61 -6.58
N ALA A 129 -23.29 -9.31 -5.30
CA ALA A 129 -24.59 -9.44 -4.64
C ALA A 129 -25.65 -8.49 -5.23
N SER A 130 -25.26 -7.30 -5.66
CA SER A 130 -26.15 -6.31 -6.28
C SER A 130 -26.29 -6.45 -7.80
N GLY A 131 -25.52 -7.35 -8.45
CA GLY A 131 -25.46 -7.44 -9.90
C GLY A 131 -24.75 -6.25 -10.57
N THR A 132 -24.06 -5.42 -9.80
CA THR A 132 -23.29 -4.28 -10.32
C THR A 132 -22.04 -4.81 -11.05
N PRO A 133 -21.76 -4.37 -12.30
CA PRO A 133 -20.58 -4.83 -13.02
C PRO A 133 -19.27 -4.45 -12.31
N ILE A 134 -18.39 -5.44 -12.17
CA ILE A 134 -17.03 -5.25 -11.62
C ILE A 134 -16.12 -4.76 -12.75
N GLU A 135 -15.52 -3.59 -12.56
CA GLU A 135 -14.53 -3.07 -13.51
C GLU A 135 -13.23 -3.86 -13.41
N VAL A 136 -12.78 -4.40 -14.54
CA VAL A 136 -11.56 -5.18 -14.64
C VAL A 136 -10.70 -4.70 -15.81
N PHE A 137 -9.39 -4.83 -15.67
CA PHE A 137 -8.41 -4.33 -16.63
C PHE A 137 -7.61 -5.52 -17.21
N PRO A 138 -8.07 -6.11 -18.33
CA PRO A 138 -7.44 -7.32 -18.90
C PRO A 138 -6.00 -7.14 -19.35
N ASN A 139 -5.64 -5.94 -19.78
CA ASN A 139 -4.30 -5.60 -20.24
C ASN A 139 -3.41 -4.95 -19.16
N THR A 140 -3.84 -4.96 -17.89
CA THR A 140 -3.03 -4.43 -16.78
C THR A 140 -2.47 -5.58 -15.95
N ILE A 141 -1.15 -5.71 -15.96
CA ILE A 141 -0.40 -6.64 -15.12
C ILE A 141 -0.16 -5.97 -13.77
N VAL A 142 -0.39 -6.72 -12.71
CA VAL A 142 -0.24 -6.27 -11.32
C VAL A 142 0.52 -7.29 -10.49
N ASN A 143 1.14 -6.84 -9.42
CA ASN A 143 1.42 -7.66 -8.27
C ASN A 143 0.43 -7.30 -7.14
N VAL A 144 0.28 -8.16 -6.17
CA VAL A 144 -0.75 -8.06 -5.12
C VAL A 144 -0.19 -8.44 -3.76
N THR A 145 -0.91 -8.12 -2.69
CA THR A 145 -0.57 -8.59 -1.33
C THR A 145 -1.84 -8.85 -0.52
N SER A 146 -1.71 -9.54 0.63
CA SER A 146 -2.79 -9.64 1.61
C SER A 146 -2.46 -8.85 2.88
N ASP A 147 -3.50 -8.45 3.61
CA ASP A 147 -3.37 -7.79 4.91
C ASP A 147 -2.56 -8.64 5.89
N ARG A 148 -2.74 -9.96 5.86
CA ARG A 148 -1.98 -10.92 6.66
C ARG A 148 -0.49 -10.93 6.29
N LYS A 149 -0.16 -11.09 5.00
CA LYS A 149 1.23 -11.11 4.52
C LYS A 149 1.92 -9.78 4.76
N LEU A 150 1.21 -8.70 4.47
CA LEU A 150 1.69 -7.34 4.74
C LEU A 150 2.03 -7.14 6.21
N SER A 151 1.15 -7.57 7.13
CA SER A 151 1.40 -7.47 8.57
C SER A 151 2.66 -8.23 8.99
N GLN A 152 2.91 -9.43 8.44
CA GLN A 152 4.13 -10.20 8.69
C GLN A 152 5.38 -9.47 8.20
N GLN A 153 5.34 -8.92 6.98
CA GLN A 153 6.45 -8.16 6.39
C GLN A 153 6.75 -6.89 7.19
N ILE A 154 5.73 -6.11 7.53
CA ILE A 154 5.88 -4.89 8.34
C ILE A 154 6.45 -5.22 9.72
N HIS A 155 5.93 -6.27 10.38
CA HIS A 155 6.44 -6.71 11.68
C HIS A 155 7.93 -7.09 11.62
N TYR A 156 8.36 -7.78 10.58
CA TYR A 156 9.77 -8.10 10.36
C TYR A 156 10.63 -6.84 10.18
N ILE A 157 10.20 -5.91 9.31
CA ILE A 157 10.91 -4.64 9.07
C ILE A 157 11.10 -3.85 10.38
N ILE A 158 10.06 -3.81 11.22
CA ILE A 158 10.09 -3.12 12.51
C ILE A 158 11.07 -3.79 13.46
N ASN A 159 10.97 -5.11 13.65
CA ASN A 159 11.79 -5.87 14.60
C ASN A 159 13.27 -5.89 14.22
N GLN A 160 13.57 -5.97 12.93
CA GLN A 160 14.94 -5.90 12.41
C GLN A 160 15.46 -4.46 12.28
N LYS A 161 14.65 -3.47 12.65
CA LYS A 161 14.97 -2.04 12.54
C LYS A 161 15.41 -1.63 11.13
N LEU A 162 14.88 -2.30 10.09
CA LEU A 162 15.22 -2.00 8.70
C LEU A 162 14.73 -0.60 8.31
N THR A 163 15.41 0.04 7.36
CA THR A 163 15.13 1.39 6.88
C THR A 163 15.25 1.48 5.37
N GLY A 164 14.76 2.56 4.77
CA GLY A 164 14.78 2.77 3.31
C GLY A 164 13.45 2.44 2.63
N ILE A 165 13.50 2.06 1.36
CA ILE A 165 12.33 1.80 0.52
C ILE A 165 12.09 0.30 0.39
N PHE A 166 10.86 -0.15 0.58
CA PHE A 166 10.45 -1.55 0.44
C PHE A 166 9.25 -1.67 -0.49
N HIS A 167 9.31 -2.62 -1.42
CA HIS A 167 8.18 -3.04 -2.24
C HIS A 167 7.58 -4.31 -1.63
N LEU A 168 6.36 -4.20 -1.08
CA LEU A 168 5.74 -5.26 -0.27
C LEU A 168 4.56 -5.91 -1.02
N GLY A 169 4.88 -6.69 -2.03
CA GLY A 169 3.91 -7.40 -2.85
C GLY A 169 4.38 -8.78 -3.28
N SER A 170 3.55 -9.47 -4.04
CA SER A 170 3.92 -10.74 -4.65
C SER A 170 5.09 -10.56 -5.62
N SER A 171 5.96 -11.58 -5.67
CA SER A 171 7.08 -11.62 -6.61
C SER A 171 6.68 -12.08 -8.01
N ASP A 172 5.54 -12.77 -8.11
CA ASP A 172 4.91 -13.19 -9.34
C ASP A 172 3.83 -12.18 -9.79
N LEU A 173 3.47 -12.24 -11.04
CA LEU A 173 2.63 -11.27 -11.72
C LEU A 173 1.38 -11.95 -12.28
N ILE A 174 0.28 -11.20 -12.33
CA ILE A 174 -0.99 -11.67 -12.88
C ILE A 174 -1.71 -10.49 -13.53
N THR A 175 -2.58 -10.72 -14.52
CA THR A 175 -3.46 -9.65 -15.00
C THR A 175 -4.50 -9.30 -13.93
N HIS A 176 -4.88 -8.03 -13.86
CA HIS A 176 -5.92 -7.60 -12.93
C HIS A 176 -7.21 -8.43 -13.12
N PHE A 177 -7.61 -8.67 -14.37
CA PHE A 177 -8.80 -9.45 -14.67
C PHE A 177 -8.71 -10.88 -14.14
N ASP A 178 -7.62 -11.59 -14.43
CA ASP A 178 -7.47 -12.98 -13.99
C ASP A 178 -7.42 -13.08 -12.46
N PHE A 179 -6.80 -12.12 -11.79
CA PHE A 179 -6.77 -12.12 -10.33
C PHE A 179 -8.17 -11.93 -9.72
N ILE A 180 -8.95 -10.97 -10.21
CA ILE A 180 -10.33 -10.76 -9.75
C ILE A 180 -11.22 -12.00 -10.06
N LYS A 181 -11.06 -12.59 -11.24
CA LYS A 181 -11.78 -13.82 -11.62
C LYS A 181 -11.46 -14.98 -10.67
N ARG A 182 -10.18 -15.13 -10.27
CA ARG A 182 -9.76 -16.14 -9.29
C ARG A 182 -10.34 -15.86 -7.90
N ILE A 183 -10.39 -14.62 -7.43
CA ILE A 183 -11.07 -14.26 -6.17
C ILE A 183 -12.52 -14.71 -6.21
N ILE A 184 -13.25 -14.37 -7.25
CA ILE A 184 -14.69 -14.72 -7.40
C ILE A 184 -14.88 -16.23 -7.39
N SER A 185 -14.06 -16.97 -8.14
CA SER A 185 -14.09 -18.43 -8.17
C SER A 185 -13.78 -19.01 -6.77
N ARG A 186 -12.74 -18.54 -6.14
CA ARG A 186 -12.30 -18.99 -4.83
C ARG A 186 -13.34 -18.69 -3.74
N ARG A 187 -13.96 -17.54 -3.75
CA ARG A 187 -15.06 -17.14 -2.84
C ARG A 187 -16.41 -17.76 -3.21
N LYS A 188 -16.46 -18.59 -4.28
CA LYS A 188 -17.69 -19.23 -4.79
C LYS A 188 -18.84 -18.24 -5.06
N LEU A 189 -18.50 -17.00 -5.46
CA LEU A 189 -19.50 -15.98 -5.78
C LEU A 189 -20.14 -16.31 -7.12
N LYS A 190 -21.47 -16.27 -7.18
CA LYS A 190 -22.25 -16.58 -8.40
C LYS A 190 -22.85 -15.32 -8.99
N GLY A 191 -22.95 -15.26 -10.32
CA GLY A 191 -23.61 -14.16 -11.02
C GLY A 191 -22.75 -12.92 -11.20
N ALA A 192 -21.41 -13.02 -11.06
CA ALA A 192 -20.50 -11.90 -11.28
C ALA A 192 -20.58 -11.42 -12.74
N VAL A 193 -20.76 -10.13 -12.92
CA VAL A 193 -20.75 -9.44 -14.22
C VAL A 193 -19.47 -8.61 -14.30
N PHE A 194 -18.75 -8.71 -15.43
CA PHE A 194 -17.50 -7.98 -15.63
C PHE A 194 -17.69 -6.87 -16.67
N LYS A 195 -17.18 -5.68 -16.34
CA LYS A 195 -16.98 -4.58 -17.27
C LYS A 195 -15.50 -4.46 -17.57
N GLN A 196 -15.09 -4.91 -18.75
CA GLN A 196 -13.70 -4.84 -19.17
C GLN A 196 -13.35 -3.42 -19.62
N ILE A 197 -12.30 -2.86 -19.01
CA ILE A 197 -11.77 -1.52 -19.31
C ILE A 197 -10.41 -1.68 -19.97
N PHE A 198 -10.25 -1.12 -21.15
CA PHE A 198 -8.98 -1.01 -21.86
C PHE A 198 -8.57 0.45 -21.92
N THR A 199 -7.53 0.80 -21.20
CA THR A 199 -6.98 2.18 -21.20
C THR A 199 -6.09 2.42 -22.41
N THR A 200 -5.42 1.37 -22.87
CA THR A 200 -4.58 1.36 -24.09
C THR A 200 -4.71 0.00 -24.77
N ASN A 201 -4.20 -0.14 -26.00
CA ASN A 201 -4.12 -1.44 -26.69
C ASN A 201 -2.88 -2.27 -26.31
N GLN A 202 -2.02 -1.74 -25.46
CA GLN A 202 -0.79 -2.42 -25.02
C GLN A 202 -0.94 -2.96 -23.61
N MET A 203 -0.11 -3.96 -23.27
CA MET A 203 0.02 -4.43 -21.89
C MET A 203 0.65 -3.34 -21.03
N ARG A 204 0.09 -3.14 -19.85
CA ARG A 204 0.54 -2.15 -18.86
C ARG A 204 1.00 -2.87 -17.60
N TYR A 205 2.04 -2.36 -16.98
CA TYR A 205 2.57 -2.88 -15.71
C TYR A 205 2.33 -1.87 -14.58
N LEU A 206 1.42 -2.17 -13.69
CA LEU A 206 1.29 -1.46 -12.41
C LEU A 206 1.89 -2.35 -11.32
N VAL A 207 3.21 -2.47 -11.35
CA VAL A 207 3.98 -3.46 -10.61
C VAL A 207 5.20 -2.81 -9.96
N ALA A 208 5.42 -3.08 -8.69
CA ALA A 208 6.64 -2.72 -7.97
C ALA A 208 7.26 -3.98 -7.35
N LEU A 209 8.43 -4.38 -7.84
CA LEU A 209 9.15 -5.56 -7.39
C LEU A 209 10.35 -5.17 -6.51
N PRO A 210 10.68 -5.96 -5.47
CA PRO A 210 11.88 -5.75 -4.67
C PRO A 210 13.13 -6.19 -5.44
N LYS A 211 14.14 -5.33 -5.50
CA LYS A 211 15.44 -5.61 -6.10
C LYS A 211 16.56 -5.49 -5.06
N GLU A 212 16.63 -4.35 -4.39
CA GLU A 212 17.68 -4.05 -3.42
C GLU A 212 17.28 -4.45 -1.98
N ASN A 213 16.07 -4.11 -1.55
CA ASN A 213 15.59 -4.36 -0.20
C ASN A 213 14.68 -5.59 -0.14
N LYS A 214 15.24 -6.76 -0.53
CA LYS A 214 14.53 -8.03 -0.46
C LYS A 214 14.38 -8.51 0.98
N LEU A 215 13.17 -8.91 1.32
CA LEU A 215 12.90 -9.61 2.59
C LEU A 215 13.36 -11.08 2.48
N PRO A 216 13.56 -11.76 3.62
CA PRO A 216 13.93 -13.18 3.63
C PRO A 216 12.93 -14.08 2.89
N PRO A 217 13.35 -15.23 2.35
CA PRO A 217 12.50 -16.09 1.53
C PRO A 217 11.17 -16.52 2.18
N HIS A 218 11.13 -16.72 3.49
CA HIS A 218 9.92 -17.08 4.22
C HIS A 218 8.85 -15.96 4.27
N LEU A 219 9.23 -14.73 3.92
CA LEU A 219 8.35 -13.57 3.78
C LEU A 219 8.02 -13.24 2.32
N HIS A 220 8.55 -14.01 1.37
CA HIS A 220 8.16 -13.86 -0.02
C HIS A 220 6.69 -14.27 -0.19
N VAL A 221 6.01 -13.58 -1.10
CA VAL A 221 4.57 -13.73 -1.32
C VAL A 221 4.35 -14.08 -2.78
N SER A 222 3.46 -15.03 -3.06
CA SER A 222 2.90 -15.30 -4.37
C SER A 222 1.42 -14.92 -4.42
N TYR A 223 0.88 -14.59 -5.59
CA TYR A 223 -0.55 -14.32 -5.70
C TYR A 223 -1.42 -15.55 -5.34
N GLU A 224 -0.92 -16.77 -5.55
CA GLU A 224 -1.62 -17.98 -5.10
C GLU A 224 -1.72 -18.04 -3.57
N SER A 225 -0.63 -17.74 -2.85
CA SER A 225 -0.66 -17.70 -1.37
C SER A 225 -1.61 -16.63 -0.83
N ILE A 226 -1.80 -15.54 -1.57
CA ILE A 226 -2.77 -14.49 -1.23
C ILE A 226 -4.20 -14.99 -1.44
N LEU A 227 -4.44 -15.72 -2.55
CA LEU A 227 -5.74 -16.35 -2.77
C LEU A 227 -6.09 -17.37 -1.70
N GLU A 228 -5.11 -18.08 -1.13
CA GLU A 228 -5.29 -18.98 0.02
C GLU A 228 -5.70 -18.20 1.29
N ASP A 229 -5.05 -17.07 1.56
CA ASP A 229 -5.37 -16.21 2.71
C ASP A 229 -6.83 -15.70 2.70
N LEU A 230 -7.50 -15.66 1.53
CA LEU A 230 -8.91 -15.25 1.43
C LEU A 230 -9.90 -16.28 1.96
N TYR A 231 -9.44 -17.49 2.30
CA TYR A 231 -10.28 -18.57 2.85
C TYR A 231 -10.16 -18.74 4.34
N LEU A 232 -9.11 -18.20 4.94
CA LEU A 232 -8.90 -18.36 6.36
C LEU A 232 -9.98 -17.55 7.10
N PRO A 233 -10.73 -18.17 8.01
CA PRO A 233 -11.79 -17.50 8.77
C PRO A 233 -11.25 -16.40 9.69
#